data_cf5a85af706948d8d3a410c1980ba32e
#
_entry.id   cf5a85af706948d8d3a410c1980ba32e
#
_cell.length_a   1.000
_cell.length_b   1.000
_cell.length_c   1.000
_cell.angle_alpha   90.00
_cell.angle_beta   90.00
_cell.angle_gamma   90.00
#
_symmetry.space_group_name_H-M   'P 1'
#
loop_
_entity.id
_entity.type
_entity.pdbx_description
1 polymer ?
#
loop_
_entity_poly.entity_id
_entity_poly.type
_entity_poly.pdbx_seq_one_letter_code
_entity_poly.pdbx_strand_id
1 'polypeptide(L)'
;MVQNQKFINEQHKYKVDRTYQRPADAWSKEDKQCLIDTILRGEPMPLFFLNYNSEEGVYYIVDGQQRLNAILEFHDNNLKLNKNFSGKENHGKTFNAENPISDEQRGQFLKYELKTHIIEDYEDEKVRFLFSRLQRGKPLQLGERLNALPGSIVIRMREIAAHPFMKKSVAVTKRRYGVYPDAARVLFYEKHGAKQMGSNELYNFFDNEKDMERTDKDFRGSLSVLNFLAKCFPPEPGDYKYLEKHAWILAVYTMIRELKISYSLEGKEERLRKFIQDFHSKVYSEDFRKSKINYQRFYDNVRGGWSEKIITLRRNILIQEFLKKHKLEELDEKRQISDEDKIAAFAKHKKCELCGHPFKDYKEAEYHHKTKYAFGGPSNLKNIAVLCSKCHKRVHGKEKIELPSEGEITENNDE
;
A
#
# COMPACT_ATOMS: atom_id res chain seq x y z
N MET A 1 -22.08 24.49 -26.16
CA MET A 1 -23.17 23.69 -25.52
C MET A 1 -23.42 22.47 -26.35
N VAL A 2 -23.65 21.32 -25.75
CA VAL A 2 -23.91 20.04 -26.42
C VAL A 2 -25.22 19.49 -25.83
N GLN A 3 -26.19 19.15 -26.67
CA GLN A 3 -27.41 18.49 -26.19
C GLN A 3 -27.13 17.06 -25.78
N ASN A 4 -27.84 16.54 -24.79
CA ASN A 4 -27.74 15.13 -24.37
C ASN A 4 -27.86 14.17 -25.53
N GLN A 5 -28.83 14.40 -26.45
CA GLN A 5 -29.00 13.59 -27.65
C GLN A 5 -27.72 13.49 -28.50
N LYS A 6 -27.05 14.62 -28.73
CA LYS A 6 -25.80 14.67 -29.49
C LYS A 6 -24.67 13.95 -28.74
N PHE A 7 -24.55 14.18 -27.43
CA PHE A 7 -23.55 13.49 -26.60
C PHE A 7 -23.74 11.98 -26.65
N ILE A 8 -24.98 11.49 -26.48
CA ILE A 8 -25.29 10.06 -26.51
C ILE A 8 -24.94 9.44 -27.87
N ASN A 9 -25.32 10.10 -28.96
CA ASN A 9 -25.05 9.62 -30.33
C ASN A 9 -23.56 9.60 -30.67
N GLU A 10 -22.79 10.54 -30.11
CA GLU A 10 -21.35 10.70 -30.37
C GLU A 10 -20.49 10.23 -29.20
N GLN A 11 -21.02 9.40 -28.29
CA GLN A 11 -20.30 9.00 -27.06
C GLN A 11 -18.90 8.41 -27.32
N HIS A 12 -18.67 7.78 -28.47
CA HIS A 12 -17.38 7.23 -28.88
C HIS A 12 -16.29 8.31 -29.03
N LYS A 13 -16.67 9.58 -29.23
CA LYS A 13 -15.74 10.72 -29.29
C LYS A 13 -15.30 11.22 -27.90
N TYR A 14 -15.96 10.79 -26.81
CA TYR A 14 -15.67 11.26 -25.47
C TYR A 14 -14.89 10.19 -24.72
N LYS A 15 -13.62 10.45 -24.46
CA LYS A 15 -12.70 9.53 -23.77
C LYS A 15 -12.45 9.97 -22.35
N VAL A 16 -12.23 9.02 -21.46
CA VAL A 16 -11.85 9.24 -20.07
C VAL A 16 -10.39 8.86 -19.89
N ASP A 17 -9.56 9.80 -19.49
CA ASP A 17 -8.22 9.47 -19.05
C ASP A 17 -8.26 8.93 -17.62
N ARG A 18 -8.11 7.61 -17.49
CA ARG A 18 -8.14 6.90 -16.21
C ARG A 18 -6.86 7.03 -15.41
N THR A 19 -5.86 7.72 -15.91
CA THR A 19 -4.57 7.84 -15.23
C THR A 19 -4.63 8.74 -13.99
N TYR A 20 -5.50 9.74 -13.99
CA TYR A 20 -5.65 10.70 -12.87
C TYR A 20 -7.10 10.91 -12.40
N GLN A 21 -8.10 10.48 -13.18
CA GLN A 21 -9.51 10.67 -12.84
C GLN A 21 -10.02 9.62 -11.83
N ARG A 22 -11.16 9.93 -11.20
CA ARG A 22 -11.83 9.02 -10.29
C ARG A 22 -12.31 7.76 -11.00
N PRO A 23 -12.38 6.60 -10.32
CA PRO A 23 -13.08 5.43 -10.84
C PRO A 23 -14.51 5.79 -11.28
N ALA A 24 -15.01 5.08 -12.30
CA ALA A 24 -16.34 5.33 -12.85
C ALA A 24 -17.48 5.17 -11.81
N ASP A 25 -17.24 4.40 -10.76
CA ASP A 25 -18.17 4.09 -9.66
C ASP A 25 -18.03 5.00 -8.43
N ALA A 26 -17.40 6.18 -8.57
CA ALA A 26 -17.19 7.09 -7.43
C ALA A 26 -18.50 7.71 -6.90
N TRP A 27 -19.54 7.83 -7.73
CA TRP A 27 -20.85 8.30 -7.32
C TRP A 27 -21.72 7.17 -6.79
N SER A 28 -22.48 7.46 -5.73
CA SER A 28 -23.53 6.56 -5.27
C SER A 28 -24.68 6.51 -6.27
N LYS A 29 -25.53 5.48 -6.15
CA LYS A 29 -26.74 5.38 -6.96
C LYS A 29 -27.66 6.59 -6.75
N GLU A 30 -27.73 7.07 -5.52
CA GLU A 30 -28.51 8.25 -5.13
C GLU A 30 -27.98 9.52 -5.81
N ASP A 31 -26.65 9.72 -5.87
CA ASP A 31 -26.06 10.87 -6.55
C ASP A 31 -26.46 10.90 -8.05
N LYS A 32 -26.39 9.73 -8.71
CA LYS A 32 -26.78 9.59 -10.12
C LYS A 32 -28.26 9.87 -10.32
N GLN A 33 -29.12 9.35 -9.44
CA GLN A 33 -30.58 9.57 -9.49
C GLN A 33 -30.93 11.04 -9.28
N CYS A 34 -30.26 11.72 -8.35
CA CYS A 34 -30.42 13.15 -8.13
C CYS A 34 -30.04 13.98 -9.38
N LEU A 35 -28.97 13.60 -10.08
CA LEU A 35 -28.60 14.25 -11.33
C LEU A 35 -29.66 14.09 -12.42
N ILE A 36 -30.21 12.88 -12.59
CA ILE A 36 -31.25 12.66 -13.60
C ILE A 36 -32.50 13.48 -13.27
N ASP A 37 -32.90 13.58 -12.02
CA ASP A 37 -33.99 14.46 -11.60
C ASP A 37 -33.71 15.93 -11.92
N THR A 38 -32.49 16.42 -11.70
CA THR A 38 -32.04 17.76 -12.08
C THR A 38 -32.25 18.02 -13.58
N ILE A 39 -31.87 17.02 -14.41
CA ILE A 39 -32.07 17.12 -15.88
C ILE A 39 -33.55 17.17 -16.26
N LEU A 40 -34.35 16.27 -15.66
CA LEU A 40 -35.79 16.19 -15.96
C LEU A 40 -36.56 17.45 -15.51
N ARG A 41 -36.06 18.19 -14.52
CA ARG A 41 -36.58 19.48 -14.07
C ARG A 41 -36.07 20.66 -14.89
N GLY A 42 -35.08 20.45 -15.78
CA GLY A 42 -34.44 21.54 -16.52
C GLY A 42 -33.57 22.45 -15.65
N GLU A 43 -33.20 21.98 -14.44
CA GLU A 43 -32.39 22.77 -13.51
C GLU A 43 -30.93 22.85 -13.97
N PRO A 44 -30.20 23.93 -13.64
CA PRO A 44 -28.81 24.08 -14.06
C PRO A 44 -27.88 23.10 -13.35
N MET A 45 -26.90 22.59 -14.08
CA MET A 45 -25.80 21.76 -13.51
C MET A 45 -24.45 22.44 -13.78
N PRO A 46 -23.37 22.03 -13.02
CA PRO A 46 -22.03 22.56 -13.24
C PRO A 46 -21.50 22.27 -14.64
N LEU A 47 -20.63 23.16 -15.15
CA LEU A 47 -20.00 23.02 -16.46
C LEU A 47 -19.22 21.70 -16.58
N PHE A 48 -19.20 21.18 -17.81
CA PHE A 48 -18.28 20.11 -18.20
C PHE A 48 -17.01 20.73 -18.77
N PHE A 49 -15.87 20.19 -18.39
CA PHE A 49 -14.58 20.59 -18.94
C PHE A 49 -14.03 19.46 -19.80
N LEU A 50 -13.74 19.79 -21.05
CA LEU A 50 -13.28 18.86 -22.07
C LEU A 50 -11.96 19.37 -22.67
N ASN A 51 -11.00 18.48 -22.90
CA ASN A 51 -9.80 18.76 -23.69
C ASN A 51 -9.99 18.10 -25.05
N TYR A 52 -10.11 18.89 -26.10
CA TYR A 52 -10.16 18.39 -27.48
C TYR A 52 -8.74 18.09 -27.95
N ASN A 53 -8.52 16.87 -28.39
CA ASN A 53 -7.29 16.47 -29.05
C ASN A 53 -7.52 16.55 -30.56
N SER A 54 -6.85 17.49 -31.22
CA SER A 54 -7.04 17.75 -32.66
C SER A 54 -6.46 16.64 -33.54
N GLU A 55 -5.40 15.93 -33.09
CA GLU A 55 -4.79 14.82 -33.83
C GLU A 55 -5.69 13.58 -33.83
N GLU A 56 -6.32 13.27 -32.70
CA GLU A 56 -7.21 12.11 -32.55
C GLU A 56 -8.66 12.40 -32.93
N GLY A 57 -9.06 13.66 -32.98
CA GLY A 57 -10.44 14.08 -33.22
C GLY A 57 -11.41 13.73 -32.09
N VAL A 58 -10.93 13.64 -30.83
CA VAL A 58 -11.71 13.21 -29.68
C VAL A 58 -11.65 14.22 -28.53
N TYR A 59 -12.62 14.14 -27.63
CA TYR A 59 -12.70 14.94 -26.41
C TYR A 59 -12.29 14.11 -25.19
N TYR A 60 -11.21 14.48 -24.51
CA TYR A 60 -10.88 13.94 -23.20
C TYR A 60 -11.64 14.69 -22.12
N ILE A 61 -12.40 13.95 -21.31
CA ILE A 61 -13.23 14.54 -20.24
C ILE A 61 -12.28 14.95 -19.10
N VAL A 62 -12.16 16.25 -18.83
CA VAL A 62 -11.35 16.78 -17.70
C VAL A 62 -12.17 16.79 -16.41
N ASP A 63 -13.42 17.31 -16.47
CA ASP A 63 -14.39 17.25 -15.37
C ASP A 63 -15.79 16.96 -15.88
N GLY A 64 -16.55 16.18 -15.11
CA GLY A 64 -17.93 15.79 -15.44
C GLY A 64 -18.12 14.32 -15.78
N GLN A 65 -17.08 13.48 -15.73
CA GLN A 65 -17.17 12.04 -16.03
C GLN A 65 -18.34 11.34 -15.33
N GLN A 66 -18.51 11.54 -14.02
CA GLN A 66 -19.58 10.89 -13.25
C GLN A 66 -20.97 11.31 -13.73
N ARG A 67 -21.11 12.55 -14.12
CA ARG A 67 -22.35 13.11 -14.67
C ARG A 67 -22.66 12.50 -16.05
N LEU A 68 -21.68 12.44 -16.93
CA LEU A 68 -21.83 11.80 -18.24
C LEU A 68 -22.16 10.32 -18.12
N ASN A 69 -21.49 9.60 -17.21
CA ASN A 69 -21.80 8.20 -16.94
C ASN A 69 -23.24 8.01 -16.44
N ALA A 70 -23.72 8.86 -15.53
CA ALA A 70 -25.09 8.78 -15.05
C ALA A 70 -26.14 9.03 -16.16
N ILE A 71 -25.86 9.95 -17.09
CA ILE A 71 -26.69 10.20 -18.27
C ILE A 71 -26.77 8.94 -19.16
N LEU A 72 -25.62 8.30 -19.45
CA LEU A 72 -25.57 7.07 -20.26
C LEU A 72 -26.25 5.91 -19.54
N GLU A 73 -25.97 5.71 -18.25
CA GLU A 73 -26.60 4.64 -17.46
C GLU A 73 -28.14 4.78 -17.42
N PHE A 74 -28.65 6.00 -17.33
CA PHE A 74 -30.11 6.21 -17.37
C PHE A 74 -30.67 5.99 -18.76
N HIS A 75 -30.05 6.51 -19.82
CA HIS A 75 -30.43 6.29 -21.20
C HIS A 75 -30.46 4.79 -21.55
N ASP A 76 -29.46 4.04 -21.10
CA ASP A 76 -29.33 2.59 -21.34
C ASP A 76 -30.18 1.73 -20.36
N ASN A 77 -31.07 2.36 -19.59
CA ASN A 77 -31.99 1.73 -18.64
C ASN A 77 -31.31 1.00 -17.45
N ASN A 78 -30.06 1.27 -17.20
CA ASN A 78 -29.28 0.70 -16.09
C ASN A 78 -29.50 1.46 -14.76
N LEU A 79 -30.16 2.62 -14.80
CA LEU A 79 -30.50 3.45 -13.65
C LEU A 79 -32.01 3.67 -13.59
N LYS A 80 -32.62 3.42 -12.41
CA LYS A 80 -34.05 3.67 -12.16
C LYS A 80 -34.22 4.90 -11.27
N LEU A 81 -35.26 5.69 -11.52
CA LEU A 81 -35.56 6.88 -10.73
C LEU A 81 -35.98 6.54 -9.28
N ASN A 82 -35.75 7.48 -8.37
CA ASN A 82 -36.03 7.32 -6.94
C ASN A 82 -37.08 8.31 -6.47
N LYS A 83 -38.05 7.80 -5.66
CA LYS A 83 -39.12 8.63 -5.08
C LYS A 83 -38.64 9.85 -4.29
N ASN A 84 -37.45 9.77 -3.70
CA ASN A 84 -36.88 10.84 -2.88
C ASN A 84 -36.50 12.08 -3.67
N PHE A 85 -36.27 11.92 -4.97
CA PHE A 85 -35.91 13.01 -5.88
C PHE A 85 -37.04 13.31 -6.88
N SER A 86 -37.48 12.32 -7.61
CA SER A 86 -38.38 12.47 -8.74
C SER A 86 -39.87 12.29 -8.41
N GLY A 87 -40.22 12.15 -7.12
CA GLY A 87 -41.61 11.94 -6.67
C GLY A 87 -42.05 10.47 -6.71
N LYS A 88 -43.19 10.17 -6.09
CA LYS A 88 -43.74 8.81 -6.01
C LYS A 88 -44.14 8.26 -7.38
N GLU A 89 -44.64 9.13 -8.24
CA GLU A 89 -45.13 8.86 -9.60
C GLU A 89 -44.03 8.42 -10.55
N ASN A 90 -42.77 8.83 -10.30
CA ASN A 90 -41.62 8.48 -11.10
C ASN A 90 -40.76 7.38 -10.47
N HIS A 91 -41.13 6.86 -9.31
CA HIS A 91 -40.35 5.83 -8.63
C HIS A 91 -40.23 4.56 -9.46
N GLY A 92 -39.00 4.09 -9.64
CA GLY A 92 -38.71 2.86 -10.37
C GLY A 92 -38.77 2.99 -11.89
N LYS A 93 -39.09 4.18 -12.43
CA LYS A 93 -39.11 4.41 -13.87
C LYS A 93 -37.71 4.43 -14.46
N THR A 94 -37.63 4.01 -15.71
CA THR A 94 -36.43 3.96 -16.57
C THR A 94 -36.62 4.90 -17.76
N PHE A 95 -35.61 5.05 -18.59
CA PHE A 95 -35.69 5.89 -19.78
C PHE A 95 -36.73 5.38 -20.77
N ASN A 96 -36.64 4.13 -21.22
CA ASN A 96 -37.56 3.53 -22.21
C ASN A 96 -37.83 2.02 -22.05
N ALA A 97 -37.41 1.39 -20.93
CA ALA A 97 -37.63 -0.04 -20.67
C ALA A 97 -38.99 -0.31 -19.97
N GLU A 98 -39.12 -1.42 -19.25
CA GLU A 98 -40.36 -1.97 -18.66
C GLU A 98 -41.31 -0.97 -17.97
N ASN A 99 -40.78 0.10 -17.36
CA ASN A 99 -41.56 1.16 -16.72
C ASN A 99 -40.97 2.53 -17.14
N PRO A 100 -41.30 3.02 -18.35
CA PRO A 100 -40.66 4.21 -18.89
C PRO A 100 -41.19 5.52 -18.28
N ILE A 101 -40.33 6.56 -18.31
CA ILE A 101 -40.79 7.95 -18.15
C ILE A 101 -41.68 8.35 -19.31
N SER A 102 -42.46 9.47 -19.17
CA SER A 102 -43.30 9.98 -20.22
C SER A 102 -42.50 10.44 -21.46
N ASP A 103 -43.19 10.51 -22.61
CA ASP A 103 -42.57 11.01 -23.86
C ASP A 103 -42.11 12.48 -23.72
N GLU A 104 -42.83 13.26 -22.96
CA GLU A 104 -42.46 14.63 -22.63
C GLU A 104 -41.15 14.66 -21.82
N GLN A 105 -41.04 13.84 -20.77
CA GLN A 105 -39.84 13.73 -19.96
C GLN A 105 -38.66 13.20 -20.76
N ARG A 106 -38.87 12.23 -21.68
CA ARG A 106 -37.83 11.79 -22.61
C ARG A 106 -37.35 12.90 -23.52
N GLY A 107 -38.30 13.70 -24.05
CA GLY A 107 -37.97 14.85 -24.87
C GLY A 107 -37.17 15.90 -24.11
N GLN A 108 -37.52 16.19 -22.86
CA GLN A 108 -36.78 17.11 -21.98
C GLN A 108 -35.38 16.60 -21.72
N PHE A 109 -35.21 15.30 -21.37
CA PHE A 109 -33.92 14.67 -21.14
C PHE A 109 -33.01 14.76 -22.36
N LEU A 110 -33.50 14.43 -23.55
CA LEU A 110 -32.72 14.44 -24.78
C LEU A 110 -32.33 15.84 -25.23
N LYS A 111 -33.22 16.83 -25.03
CA LYS A 111 -32.98 18.25 -25.40
C LYS A 111 -32.17 19.02 -24.36
N TYR A 112 -31.93 18.43 -23.18
CA TYR A 112 -31.19 19.11 -22.11
C TYR A 112 -29.80 19.51 -22.58
N GLU A 113 -29.40 20.77 -22.35
CA GLU A 113 -28.14 21.35 -22.81
C GLU A 113 -27.02 21.16 -21.77
N LEU A 114 -26.00 20.36 -22.11
CA LEU A 114 -24.78 20.26 -21.36
C LEU A 114 -23.90 21.50 -21.65
N LYS A 115 -23.73 22.34 -20.65
CA LYS A 115 -22.81 23.49 -20.76
C LYS A 115 -21.37 22.98 -20.68
N THR A 116 -20.63 23.17 -21.76
CA THR A 116 -19.26 22.69 -21.90
C THR A 116 -18.27 23.84 -22.01
N HIS A 117 -17.12 23.70 -21.37
CA HIS A 117 -15.92 24.49 -21.63
C HIS A 117 -14.90 23.59 -22.31
N ILE A 118 -14.50 23.93 -23.53
CA ILE A 118 -13.57 23.14 -24.32
C ILE A 118 -12.23 23.87 -24.32
N ILE A 119 -11.17 23.19 -23.96
CA ILE A 119 -9.78 23.56 -24.17
C ILE A 119 -9.24 22.67 -25.28
N GLU A 120 -8.23 23.14 -26.01
CA GLU A 120 -7.70 22.41 -27.16
C GLU A 120 -6.21 22.11 -26.95
N ASP A 121 -5.84 20.86 -27.20
CA ASP A 121 -4.46 20.35 -27.22
C ASP A 121 -3.63 20.70 -25.97
N TYR A 122 -4.28 20.68 -24.79
CA TYR A 122 -3.54 20.83 -23.55
C TYR A 122 -2.75 19.54 -23.26
N GLU A 123 -1.46 19.74 -22.96
CA GLU A 123 -0.63 18.67 -22.46
C GLU A 123 -1.11 18.13 -21.11
N ASP A 124 -0.80 16.87 -20.84
CA ASP A 124 -1.23 16.15 -19.62
C ASP A 124 -0.96 16.92 -18.33
N GLU A 125 0.17 17.61 -18.21
CA GLU A 125 0.52 18.37 -17.01
C GLU A 125 -0.44 19.54 -16.78
N LYS A 126 -0.77 20.28 -17.82
CA LYS A 126 -1.73 21.38 -17.77
C LYS A 126 -3.14 20.91 -17.47
N VAL A 127 -3.55 19.77 -18.07
CA VAL A 127 -4.85 19.14 -17.81
C VAL A 127 -4.96 18.72 -16.35
N ARG A 128 -3.94 18.05 -15.78
CA ARG A 128 -3.89 17.65 -14.37
C ARG A 128 -3.95 18.84 -13.41
N PHE A 129 -3.23 19.90 -13.74
CA PHE A 129 -3.26 21.15 -12.98
C PHE A 129 -4.68 21.77 -12.99
N LEU A 130 -5.33 21.86 -14.16
CA LEU A 130 -6.69 22.34 -14.29
C LEU A 130 -7.66 21.47 -13.48
N PHE A 131 -7.59 20.14 -13.64
CA PHE A 131 -8.40 19.19 -12.88
C PHE A 131 -8.27 19.39 -11.37
N SER A 132 -7.04 19.56 -10.87
CA SER A 132 -6.80 19.79 -9.44
C SER A 132 -7.47 21.07 -8.92
N ARG A 133 -7.56 22.10 -9.74
CA ARG A 133 -8.25 23.37 -9.40
C ARG A 133 -9.76 23.26 -9.43
N LEU A 134 -10.31 22.59 -10.43
CA LEU A 134 -11.75 22.36 -10.55
C LEU A 134 -12.31 21.55 -9.37
N GLN A 135 -11.52 20.61 -8.85
CA GLN A 135 -11.90 19.77 -7.73
C GLN A 135 -11.80 20.44 -6.34
N ARG A 136 -11.34 21.70 -6.24
CA ARG A 136 -11.22 22.40 -4.94
C ARG A 136 -12.55 22.56 -4.20
N GLY A 137 -13.69 22.50 -4.88
CA GLY A 137 -15.02 22.53 -4.26
C GLY A 137 -15.40 21.24 -3.49
N LYS A 138 -14.79 20.09 -3.86
CA LYS A 138 -14.84 18.81 -3.12
C LYS A 138 -13.41 18.34 -2.94
N PRO A 139 -12.79 18.48 -1.77
CA PRO A 139 -11.40 18.13 -1.55
C PRO A 139 -11.13 16.71 -2.02
N LEU A 140 -10.11 16.55 -2.85
CA LEU A 140 -9.64 15.24 -3.25
C LEU A 140 -9.16 14.50 -2.01
N GLN A 141 -9.57 13.24 -1.89
CA GLN A 141 -9.01 12.34 -0.88
C GLN A 141 -7.52 12.09 -1.19
N LEU A 142 -6.76 11.71 -0.17
CA LEU A 142 -5.32 11.47 -0.33
C LEU A 142 -5.01 10.53 -1.50
N GLY A 143 -5.76 9.43 -1.65
CA GLY A 143 -5.57 8.48 -2.75
C GLY A 143 -5.75 9.12 -4.14
N GLU A 144 -6.72 10.02 -4.30
CA GLU A 144 -6.97 10.74 -5.54
C GLU A 144 -5.84 11.76 -5.82
N ARG A 145 -5.40 12.47 -4.78
CA ARG A 145 -4.29 13.43 -4.87
C ARG A 145 -2.99 12.74 -5.31
N LEU A 146 -2.64 11.61 -4.67
CA LEU A 146 -1.44 10.83 -5.03
C LEU A 146 -1.53 10.26 -6.45
N ASN A 147 -2.71 9.79 -6.85
CA ASN A 147 -2.92 9.24 -8.20
C ASN A 147 -2.80 10.30 -9.31
N ALA A 148 -3.03 11.57 -9.00
CA ALA A 148 -2.91 12.68 -9.94
C ALA A 148 -1.48 13.19 -10.13
N LEU A 149 -0.51 12.76 -9.30
CA LEU A 149 0.89 13.15 -9.45
C LEU A 149 1.53 12.46 -10.66
N PRO A 150 2.50 13.10 -11.32
CA PRO A 150 3.29 12.48 -12.38
C PRO A 150 4.38 11.57 -11.79
N GLY A 151 5.00 10.75 -12.64
CA GLY A 151 6.20 10.00 -12.31
C GLY A 151 6.01 8.49 -12.20
N SER A 152 7.11 7.74 -12.36
CA SER A 152 7.10 6.28 -12.32
C SER A 152 6.81 5.73 -10.92
N ILE A 153 7.08 6.47 -9.84
CA ILE A 153 6.73 6.09 -8.46
C ILE A 153 5.21 5.92 -8.29
N VAL A 154 4.39 6.73 -8.98
CA VAL A 154 2.92 6.59 -8.95
C VAL A 154 2.49 5.30 -9.64
N ILE A 155 3.20 4.90 -10.70
CA ILE A 155 2.97 3.60 -11.35
C ILE A 155 3.29 2.46 -10.38
N ARG A 156 4.40 2.56 -9.63
CA ARG A 156 4.75 1.56 -8.59
C ARG A 156 3.71 1.49 -7.49
N MET A 157 3.20 2.63 -7.03
CA MET A 157 2.09 2.67 -6.07
C MET A 157 0.85 1.94 -6.59
N ARG A 158 0.48 2.16 -7.86
CA ARG A 158 -0.65 1.46 -8.50
C ARG A 158 -0.42 -0.04 -8.59
N GLU A 159 0.79 -0.48 -8.91
CA GLU A 159 1.16 -1.90 -8.92
C GLU A 159 1.03 -2.52 -7.53
N ILE A 160 1.49 -1.84 -6.48
CA ILE A 160 1.29 -2.29 -5.08
C ILE A 160 -0.20 -2.36 -4.75
N ALA A 161 -0.98 -1.32 -5.07
CA ALA A 161 -2.42 -1.32 -4.82
C ALA A 161 -3.17 -2.42 -5.58
N ALA A 162 -2.67 -2.80 -6.77
CA ALA A 162 -3.20 -3.91 -7.57
C ALA A 162 -2.74 -5.29 -7.09
N HIS A 163 -1.76 -5.37 -6.19
CA HIS A 163 -1.25 -6.64 -5.66
C HIS A 163 -2.39 -7.44 -4.98
N PRO A 164 -2.45 -8.79 -5.13
CA PRO A 164 -3.54 -9.62 -4.59
C PRO A 164 -3.87 -9.35 -3.13
N PHE A 165 -2.86 -9.21 -2.26
CA PHE A 165 -3.06 -8.86 -0.85
C PHE A 165 -3.80 -7.52 -0.69
N MET A 166 -3.35 -6.46 -1.37
CA MET A 166 -3.93 -5.12 -1.26
C MET A 166 -5.31 -5.04 -1.92
N LYS A 167 -5.51 -5.75 -3.04
CA LYS A 167 -6.74 -5.70 -3.83
C LYS A 167 -7.85 -6.56 -3.24
N LYS A 168 -7.53 -7.74 -2.70
CA LYS A 168 -8.51 -8.76 -2.32
C LYS A 168 -8.50 -9.14 -0.84
N SER A 169 -7.34 -9.08 -0.16
CA SER A 169 -7.26 -9.54 1.24
C SER A 169 -7.59 -8.43 2.24
N VAL A 170 -7.23 -7.17 1.97
CA VAL A 170 -7.57 -6.06 2.86
C VAL A 170 -9.03 -5.63 2.69
N ALA A 171 -9.71 -5.35 3.82
CA ALA A 171 -11.12 -4.97 3.84
C ALA A 171 -11.34 -3.43 3.80
N VAL A 172 -10.31 -2.67 3.40
CA VAL A 172 -10.42 -1.21 3.19
C VAL A 172 -11.23 -0.93 1.94
N THR A 173 -12.05 0.13 1.99
CA THR A 173 -12.81 0.57 0.81
C THR A 173 -11.91 0.83 -0.39
N LYS A 174 -12.28 0.29 -1.54
CA LYS A 174 -11.57 0.51 -2.81
C LYS A 174 -12.10 1.77 -3.54
N ARG A 175 -13.25 2.35 -3.10
CA ARG A 175 -13.79 3.59 -3.65
C ARG A 175 -12.81 4.73 -3.50
N ARG A 176 -12.75 5.63 -4.47
CA ARG A 176 -11.92 6.83 -4.47
C ARG A 176 -10.45 6.53 -4.16
N TYR A 177 -9.94 5.42 -4.69
CA TYR A 177 -8.55 4.97 -4.46
C TYR A 177 -8.19 4.78 -2.98
N GLY A 178 -9.12 4.29 -2.17
CA GLY A 178 -8.94 4.16 -0.71
C GLY A 178 -7.75 3.30 -0.28
N VAL A 179 -7.28 2.37 -1.13
CA VAL A 179 -6.09 1.52 -0.89
C VAL A 179 -4.77 2.24 -1.23
N TYR A 180 -4.80 3.31 -2.05
CA TYR A 180 -3.58 4.00 -2.50
C TYR A 180 -2.77 4.62 -1.36
N PRO A 181 -3.38 5.22 -0.33
CA PRO A 181 -2.64 5.68 0.83
C PRO A 181 -1.83 4.58 1.53
N ASP A 182 -2.33 3.33 1.55
CA ASP A 182 -1.61 2.21 2.15
C ASP A 182 -0.46 1.77 1.25
N ALA A 183 -0.69 1.70 -0.07
CA ALA A 183 0.35 1.43 -1.05
C ALA A 183 1.47 2.47 -1.00
N ALA A 184 1.10 3.75 -0.84
CA ALA A 184 2.05 4.85 -0.68
C ALA A 184 2.86 4.73 0.62
N ARG A 185 2.21 4.37 1.75
CA ARG A 185 2.92 4.15 3.02
C ARG A 185 3.88 2.98 2.96
N VAL A 186 3.54 1.94 2.22
CA VAL A 186 4.43 0.79 1.99
C VAL A 186 5.72 1.26 1.29
N LEU A 187 5.62 2.01 0.19
CA LEU A 187 6.79 2.56 -0.51
C LEU A 187 7.59 3.51 0.37
N PHE A 188 6.90 4.40 1.06
CA PHE A 188 7.55 5.34 1.99
C PHE A 188 8.32 4.61 3.08
N TYR A 189 7.73 3.57 3.67
CA TYR A 189 8.36 2.78 4.72
C TYR A 189 9.61 2.03 4.22
N GLU A 190 9.57 1.44 3.04
CA GLU A 190 10.74 0.75 2.47
C GLU A 190 11.91 1.72 2.26
N LYS A 191 11.64 2.95 1.82
CA LYS A 191 12.68 3.95 1.55
C LYS A 191 13.20 4.66 2.80
N HIS A 192 12.32 5.01 3.73
CA HIS A 192 12.63 5.89 4.86
C HIS A 192 12.49 5.23 6.24
N GLY A 193 11.97 4.00 6.31
CA GLY A 193 11.64 3.34 7.56
C GLY A 193 10.42 3.97 8.27
N ALA A 194 10.37 3.80 9.59
CA ALA A 194 9.25 4.25 10.43
C ALA A 194 9.28 5.75 10.71
N LYS A 195 9.37 6.60 9.67
CA LYS A 195 9.25 8.05 9.82
C LYS A 195 7.80 8.50 9.77
N GLN A 196 7.54 9.78 10.11
CA GLN A 196 6.22 10.37 9.97
C GLN A 196 5.75 10.26 8.52
N MET A 197 4.52 9.73 8.31
CA MET A 197 3.95 9.46 6.99
C MET A 197 2.46 9.84 6.93
N GLY A 198 2.14 11.05 7.38
CA GLY A 198 0.83 11.67 7.21
C GLY A 198 0.55 12.04 5.76
N SER A 199 -0.58 12.70 5.52
CA SER A 199 -1.01 13.03 4.15
C SER A 199 -0.06 13.98 3.43
N ASN A 200 0.53 14.94 4.14
CA ASN A 200 1.44 15.91 3.55
C ASN A 200 2.82 15.28 3.28
N GLU A 201 3.32 14.47 4.21
CA GLU A 201 4.60 13.78 4.04
C GLU A 201 4.56 12.81 2.87
N LEU A 202 3.46 12.05 2.72
CA LEU A 202 3.28 11.19 1.56
C LEU A 202 3.18 11.97 0.26
N TYR A 203 2.41 13.05 0.25
CA TYR A 203 2.29 13.89 -0.94
C TYR A 203 3.65 14.45 -1.36
N ASN A 204 4.40 15.04 -0.43
CA ASN A 204 5.73 15.57 -0.69
C ASN A 204 6.72 14.49 -1.13
N PHE A 205 6.65 13.29 -0.56
CA PHE A 205 7.47 12.17 -0.99
C PHE A 205 7.24 11.82 -2.45
N PHE A 206 5.99 11.70 -2.88
CA PHE A 206 5.65 11.37 -4.26
C PHE A 206 5.91 12.52 -5.24
N ASP A 207 5.82 13.77 -4.79
CA ASP A 207 6.11 14.94 -5.62
C ASP A 207 7.63 15.16 -5.83
N ASN A 208 8.44 14.80 -4.84
CA ASN A 208 9.89 14.94 -4.90
C ASN A 208 10.59 13.71 -5.51
N GLU A 209 10.15 12.50 -5.18
CA GLU A 209 10.76 11.23 -5.62
C GLU A 209 10.01 10.68 -6.85
N LYS A 210 10.02 11.43 -7.94
CA LYS A 210 9.22 11.10 -9.13
C LYS A 210 9.59 9.77 -9.78
N ASP A 211 10.85 9.36 -9.66
CA ASP A 211 11.39 8.20 -10.39
C ASP A 211 11.63 7.01 -9.47
N MET A 212 10.97 5.91 -9.76
CA MET A 212 11.17 4.61 -9.12
C MET A 212 11.01 3.50 -10.14
N GLU A 213 12.10 2.83 -10.47
CA GLU A 213 12.08 1.73 -11.43
C GLU A 213 11.60 0.41 -10.81
N ARG A 214 11.16 -0.54 -11.64
CA ARG A 214 10.81 -1.90 -11.17
C ARG A 214 11.99 -2.65 -10.54
N THR A 215 13.19 -2.30 -10.94
CA THR A 215 14.43 -2.88 -10.41
C THR A 215 14.86 -2.29 -9.08
N ASP A 216 14.22 -1.20 -8.64
CA ASP A 216 14.53 -0.55 -7.37
C ASP A 216 14.37 -1.53 -6.21
N LYS A 217 15.37 -1.51 -5.29
CA LYS A 217 15.44 -2.42 -4.15
C LYS A 217 14.25 -2.26 -3.20
N ASP A 218 13.78 -1.02 -3.01
CA ASP A 218 12.70 -0.70 -2.08
C ASP A 218 11.35 -1.18 -2.65
N PHE A 219 11.15 -0.99 -3.97
CA PHE A 219 9.98 -1.55 -4.64
C PHE A 219 9.97 -3.09 -4.61
N ARG A 220 11.11 -3.74 -4.92
CA ARG A 220 11.21 -5.22 -4.83
C ARG A 220 11.07 -5.73 -3.41
N GLY A 221 11.59 -4.99 -2.43
CA GLY A 221 11.41 -5.26 -1.00
C GLY A 221 9.93 -5.29 -0.63
N SER A 222 9.19 -4.25 -1.07
CA SER A 222 7.75 -4.18 -0.84
C SER A 222 7.00 -5.38 -1.42
N LEU A 223 7.30 -5.78 -2.66
CA LEU A 223 6.67 -6.94 -3.29
C LEU A 223 7.00 -8.26 -2.56
N SER A 224 8.23 -8.41 -2.06
CA SER A 224 8.62 -9.60 -1.28
C SER A 224 7.79 -9.76 0.00
N VAL A 225 7.52 -8.66 0.71
CA VAL A 225 6.66 -8.65 1.90
C VAL A 225 5.20 -8.89 1.51
N LEU A 226 4.70 -8.23 0.48
CA LEU A 226 3.32 -8.38 0.02
C LEU A 226 3.02 -9.79 -0.49
N ASN A 227 3.95 -10.42 -1.21
CA ASN A 227 3.84 -11.82 -1.64
C ASN A 227 3.70 -12.77 -0.43
N PHE A 228 4.47 -12.54 0.61
CA PHE A 228 4.36 -13.32 1.85
C PHE A 228 3.01 -13.05 2.56
N LEU A 229 2.59 -11.79 2.63
CA LEU A 229 1.28 -11.42 3.18
C LEU A 229 0.11 -12.04 2.39
N ALA A 230 0.22 -12.15 1.07
CA ALA A 230 -0.79 -12.84 0.26
C ALA A 230 -0.88 -14.35 0.57
N LYS A 231 0.21 -14.97 0.99
CA LYS A 231 0.19 -16.36 1.50
C LYS A 231 -0.42 -16.45 2.91
N CYS A 232 -0.11 -15.47 3.79
CA CYS A 232 -0.71 -15.40 5.12
C CYS A 232 -2.22 -15.14 5.04
N PHE A 233 -2.64 -14.26 4.17
CA PHE A 233 -4.03 -13.80 3.98
C PHE A 233 -4.44 -14.03 2.52
N PRO A 234 -4.79 -15.28 2.14
CA PRO A 234 -5.13 -15.61 0.77
C PRO A 234 -6.25 -14.71 0.22
N PRO A 235 -6.24 -14.40 -1.09
CA PRO A 235 -7.29 -13.61 -1.74
C PRO A 235 -8.69 -14.21 -1.66
N GLU A 236 -8.79 -15.51 -1.41
CA GLU A 236 -10.04 -16.25 -1.16
C GLU A 236 -10.02 -16.84 0.26
N PRO A 237 -10.99 -16.57 1.15
CA PRO A 237 -12.22 -15.79 0.90
C PRO A 237 -12.03 -14.28 0.76
N GLY A 238 -10.85 -13.71 1.08
CA GLY A 238 -10.55 -12.29 0.99
C GLY A 238 -11.25 -11.41 2.04
N ASP A 239 -11.14 -10.09 1.89
CA ASP A 239 -11.77 -9.06 2.72
C ASP A 239 -11.76 -9.36 4.23
N TYR A 240 -10.55 -9.61 4.77
CA TYR A 240 -10.36 -9.93 6.18
C TYR A 240 -10.71 -8.72 7.06
N LYS A 241 -11.83 -8.79 7.80
CA LYS A 241 -12.35 -7.68 8.63
C LYS A 241 -11.33 -7.09 9.60
N TYR A 242 -10.40 -7.88 10.10
CA TYR A 242 -9.32 -7.38 10.96
C TYR A 242 -8.23 -6.60 10.19
N LEU A 243 -8.29 -6.56 8.84
CA LEU A 243 -7.51 -5.68 7.98
C LEU A 243 -8.37 -4.55 7.36
N GLU A 244 -9.42 -4.09 8.03
CA GLU A 244 -10.31 -3.01 7.57
C GLU A 244 -9.75 -1.60 7.83
N LYS A 245 -8.78 -1.46 8.72
CA LYS A 245 -8.21 -0.16 9.10
C LYS A 245 -6.78 -0.02 8.58
N HIS A 246 -6.49 1.12 7.97
CA HIS A 246 -5.15 1.46 7.45
C HIS A 246 -4.03 1.22 8.46
N ALA A 247 -4.28 1.52 9.75
CA ALA A 247 -3.31 1.32 10.82
C ALA A 247 -2.93 -0.16 11.03
N TRP A 248 -3.88 -1.07 10.88
CA TRP A 248 -3.63 -2.50 10.97
C TRP A 248 -2.83 -3.01 9.79
N ILE A 249 -3.17 -2.57 8.57
CA ILE A 249 -2.46 -2.98 7.35
C ILE A 249 -0.98 -2.63 7.46
N LEU A 250 -0.67 -1.37 7.80
CA LEU A 250 0.72 -0.94 7.96
C LEU A 250 1.41 -1.63 9.14
N ALA A 251 0.73 -1.83 10.27
CA ALA A 251 1.33 -2.51 11.43
C ALA A 251 1.70 -3.96 11.10
N VAL A 252 0.82 -4.69 10.40
CA VAL A 252 1.09 -6.06 9.95
C VAL A 252 2.20 -6.09 8.90
N TYR A 253 2.15 -5.17 7.93
CA TYR A 253 3.21 -5.04 6.92
C TYR A 253 4.59 -4.83 7.56
N THR A 254 4.69 -3.84 8.44
CA THR A 254 5.96 -3.49 9.09
C THR A 254 6.45 -4.58 10.04
N MET A 255 5.55 -5.28 10.74
CA MET A 255 5.88 -6.47 11.52
C MET A 255 6.54 -7.56 10.65
N ILE A 256 5.92 -7.93 9.54
CA ILE A 256 6.45 -8.98 8.65
C ILE A 256 7.77 -8.54 8.03
N ARG A 257 7.87 -7.28 7.62
CA ARG A 257 9.11 -6.72 7.07
C ARG A 257 10.27 -6.85 8.05
N GLU A 258 10.07 -6.50 9.32
CA GLU A 258 11.11 -6.62 10.36
C GLU A 258 11.41 -8.08 10.70
N LEU A 259 10.40 -8.93 10.87
CA LEU A 259 10.62 -10.34 11.14
C LEU A 259 11.40 -11.04 10.03
N LYS A 260 11.17 -10.70 8.75
CA LYS A 260 11.93 -11.26 7.61
C LYS A 260 13.41 -10.87 7.61
N ILE A 261 13.83 -9.87 8.34
CA ILE A 261 15.23 -9.51 8.46
C ILE A 261 15.97 -10.53 9.35
N SER A 262 15.32 -10.96 10.43
CA SER A 262 15.97 -11.73 11.49
C SER A 262 15.51 -13.18 11.55
N TYR A 263 14.40 -13.55 10.91
CA TYR A 263 13.79 -14.87 11.07
C TYR A 263 13.36 -15.49 9.75
N SER A 264 13.47 -16.83 9.66
CA SER A 264 12.80 -17.59 8.61
C SER A 264 11.31 -17.67 8.89
N LEU A 265 10.51 -17.14 7.95
CA LEU A 265 9.05 -17.16 8.04
C LEU A 265 8.41 -18.23 7.16
N GLU A 266 9.20 -19.04 6.46
CA GLU A 266 8.71 -20.10 5.60
C GLU A 266 7.90 -21.14 6.40
N GLY A 267 6.70 -21.48 5.91
CA GLY A 267 5.79 -22.40 6.59
C GLY A 267 5.11 -21.83 7.85
N LYS A 268 5.24 -20.52 8.10
CA LYS A 268 4.62 -19.88 9.28
C LYS A 268 3.37 -19.03 8.91
N GLU A 269 2.94 -19.07 7.65
CA GLU A 269 1.89 -18.20 7.10
C GLU A 269 0.59 -18.33 7.87
N GLU A 270 0.13 -19.54 8.11
CA GLU A 270 -1.10 -19.81 8.86
C GLU A 270 -1.00 -19.39 10.34
N ARG A 271 0.16 -19.59 10.96
CA ARG A 271 0.41 -19.18 12.35
C ARG A 271 0.34 -17.67 12.49
N LEU A 272 0.93 -16.93 11.54
CA LEU A 272 0.88 -15.47 11.49
C LEU A 272 -0.55 -14.97 11.30
N ARG A 273 -1.31 -15.56 10.38
CA ARG A 273 -2.72 -15.24 10.19
C ARG A 273 -3.53 -15.44 11.47
N LYS A 274 -3.46 -16.63 12.09
CA LYS A 274 -4.16 -16.94 13.32
C LYS A 274 -3.76 -16.01 14.48
N PHE A 275 -2.47 -15.68 14.57
CA PHE A 275 -1.99 -14.71 15.55
C PHE A 275 -2.61 -13.33 15.36
N ILE A 276 -2.60 -12.79 14.14
CA ILE A 276 -3.19 -11.47 13.86
C ILE A 276 -4.69 -11.46 14.15
N GLN A 277 -5.41 -12.52 13.78
CA GLN A 277 -6.83 -12.66 14.09
C GLN A 277 -7.10 -12.70 15.60
N ASP A 278 -6.36 -13.51 16.35
CA ASP A 278 -6.47 -13.63 17.82
C ASP A 278 -6.09 -12.31 18.50
N PHE A 279 -4.99 -11.68 18.06
CA PHE A 279 -4.54 -10.40 18.60
C PHE A 279 -5.57 -9.30 18.35
N HIS A 280 -6.13 -9.21 17.14
CA HIS A 280 -7.18 -8.26 16.81
C HIS A 280 -8.42 -8.47 17.70
N SER A 281 -8.91 -9.67 17.84
CA SER A 281 -10.06 -10.01 18.68
C SER A 281 -9.81 -9.57 20.14
N LYS A 282 -8.63 -9.81 20.69
CA LYS A 282 -8.23 -9.43 22.04
C LYS A 282 -8.07 -7.92 22.24
N VAL A 283 -7.57 -7.18 21.22
CA VAL A 283 -7.50 -5.71 21.24
C VAL A 283 -8.91 -5.11 21.36
N TYR A 284 -9.92 -5.72 20.73
CA TYR A 284 -11.29 -5.20 20.77
C TYR A 284 -12.16 -5.83 21.87
N SER A 285 -11.63 -6.80 22.64
CA SER A 285 -12.25 -7.26 23.89
C SER A 285 -11.85 -6.31 25.03
N GLU A 286 -12.82 -5.60 25.61
CA GLU A 286 -12.57 -4.58 26.62
C GLU A 286 -11.90 -5.15 27.87
N ASP A 287 -12.45 -6.23 28.42
CA ASP A 287 -11.94 -6.89 29.62
C ASP A 287 -10.52 -7.40 29.41
N PHE A 288 -10.26 -8.04 28.25
CA PHE A 288 -8.94 -8.57 27.96
C PHE A 288 -7.89 -7.46 27.81
N ARG A 289 -8.18 -6.43 27.00
CA ARG A 289 -7.21 -5.37 26.76
C ARG A 289 -6.87 -4.58 28.01
N LYS A 290 -7.86 -4.29 28.89
CA LYS A 290 -7.63 -3.60 30.17
C LYS A 290 -6.73 -4.40 31.12
N SER A 291 -6.75 -5.74 31.02
CA SER A 291 -5.88 -6.62 31.83
C SER A 291 -4.44 -6.73 31.30
N LYS A 292 -4.17 -6.26 30.08
CA LYS A 292 -2.89 -6.45 29.38
C LYS A 292 -2.41 -5.15 28.73
N ILE A 293 -1.38 -4.54 29.29
CA ILE A 293 -0.87 -3.21 28.92
C ILE A 293 -0.57 -3.06 27.41
N ASN A 294 0.03 -4.06 26.75
CA ASN A 294 0.34 -3.97 25.33
C ASN A 294 -0.91 -3.89 24.45
N TYR A 295 -1.97 -4.62 24.81
CA TYR A 295 -3.23 -4.62 24.06
C TYR A 295 -3.96 -3.29 24.22
N GLN A 296 -3.96 -2.71 25.44
CA GLN A 296 -4.52 -1.38 25.69
C GLN A 296 -3.74 -0.32 24.91
N ARG A 297 -2.40 -0.32 25.01
CA ARG A 297 -1.54 0.63 24.28
C ARG A 297 -1.73 0.53 22.76
N PHE A 298 -1.89 -0.68 22.24
CA PHE A 298 -2.16 -0.86 20.80
C PHE A 298 -3.52 -0.25 20.42
N TYR A 299 -4.56 -0.55 21.19
CA TYR A 299 -5.91 -0.01 20.97
C TYR A 299 -5.95 1.51 20.99
N ASP A 300 -5.36 2.14 21.97
CA ASP A 300 -5.30 3.60 22.14
C ASP A 300 -4.60 4.27 20.94
N ASN A 301 -3.68 3.56 20.31
CA ASN A 301 -2.90 4.07 19.19
C ASN A 301 -3.40 3.64 17.81
N VAL A 302 -4.43 2.80 17.67
CA VAL A 302 -4.98 2.44 16.35
C VAL A 302 -5.46 3.69 15.59
N ARG A 303 -6.02 4.68 16.29
CA ARG A 303 -6.45 5.97 15.72
C ARG A 303 -5.39 7.08 15.86
N GLY A 304 -4.24 6.79 16.44
CA GLY A 304 -3.23 7.75 16.89
C GLY A 304 -2.36 8.39 15.80
N GLY A 305 -2.73 8.25 14.50
CA GLY A 305 -2.00 8.90 13.41
C GLY A 305 -0.79 8.11 12.90
N TRP A 306 0.14 8.84 12.26
CA TRP A 306 1.21 8.30 11.43
C TRP A 306 2.59 8.82 11.82
N SER A 307 2.81 9.16 13.09
CA SER A 307 4.14 9.55 13.58
C SER A 307 5.04 8.33 13.73
N GLU A 308 6.35 8.55 13.65
CA GLU A 308 7.39 7.52 13.84
C GLU A 308 7.16 6.71 15.13
N LYS A 309 6.91 7.41 16.24
CA LYS A 309 6.66 6.79 17.55
C LYS A 309 5.48 5.82 17.53
N ILE A 310 4.37 6.20 16.85
CA ILE A 310 3.15 5.40 16.82
C ILE A 310 3.31 4.21 15.88
N ILE A 311 3.95 4.38 14.74
CA ILE A 311 4.22 3.29 13.78
C ILE A 311 5.12 2.25 14.43
N THR A 312 6.22 2.70 15.05
CA THR A 312 7.17 1.83 15.75
C THR A 312 6.51 1.11 16.93
N LEU A 313 5.67 1.81 17.70
CA LEU A 313 4.93 1.22 18.82
C LEU A 313 4.03 0.05 18.37
N ARG A 314 3.20 0.28 17.35
CA ARG A 314 2.29 -0.75 16.83
C ARG A 314 3.07 -1.98 16.33
N ARG A 315 4.11 -1.77 15.54
CA ARG A 315 4.99 -2.81 15.02
C ARG A 315 5.62 -3.62 16.16
N ASN A 316 6.24 -2.93 17.12
CA ASN A 316 6.98 -3.60 18.20
C ASN A 316 6.05 -4.40 19.12
N ILE A 317 4.85 -3.91 19.40
CA ILE A 317 3.86 -4.67 20.19
C ILE A 317 3.50 -5.97 19.45
N LEU A 318 3.20 -5.92 18.15
CA LEU A 318 2.88 -7.13 17.38
C LEU A 318 4.05 -8.13 17.39
N ILE A 319 5.27 -7.66 17.17
CA ILE A 319 6.48 -8.52 17.20
C ILE A 319 6.66 -9.16 18.59
N GLN A 320 6.60 -8.36 19.65
CA GLN A 320 6.76 -8.87 21.01
C GLN A 320 5.71 -9.93 21.37
N GLU A 321 4.44 -9.66 21.10
CA GLU A 321 3.36 -10.60 21.43
C GLU A 321 3.40 -11.86 20.56
N PHE A 322 3.88 -11.74 19.31
CA PHE A 322 4.11 -12.91 18.44
C PHE A 322 5.24 -13.77 18.94
N LEU A 323 6.41 -13.21 19.22
CA LEU A 323 7.61 -13.95 19.65
C LEU A 323 7.43 -14.56 21.05
N LYS A 324 6.60 -13.99 21.94
CA LYS A 324 6.24 -14.65 23.20
C LYS A 324 5.55 -16.02 23.00
N LYS A 325 4.79 -16.16 21.93
CA LYS A 325 3.99 -17.37 21.67
C LYS A 325 4.65 -18.34 20.69
N HIS A 326 5.58 -17.86 19.88
CA HIS A 326 6.13 -18.60 18.75
C HIS A 326 7.64 -18.49 18.72
N LYS A 327 8.31 -19.64 18.85
CA LYS A 327 9.74 -19.74 18.52
C LYS A 327 9.90 -19.69 17.00
N LEU A 328 10.69 -18.76 16.51
CA LEU A 328 11.11 -18.68 15.10
C LEU A 328 12.55 -19.16 14.96
N GLU A 329 12.86 -19.73 13.82
CA GLU A 329 14.24 -19.99 13.41
C GLU A 329 14.86 -18.66 12.98
N GLU A 330 15.93 -18.29 13.68
CA GLU A 330 16.68 -17.10 13.30
C GLU A 330 17.39 -17.37 11.98
N LEU A 331 17.28 -16.40 11.06
CA LEU A 331 18.16 -16.40 9.91
C LEU A 331 19.55 -16.12 10.45
N ASP A 332 20.53 -16.96 10.06
CA ASP A 332 21.93 -16.65 10.28
C ASP A 332 22.20 -15.29 9.64
N GLU A 333 22.49 -14.32 10.48
CA GLU A 333 22.75 -12.99 10.02
C GLU A 333 23.95 -12.98 9.08
N LYS A 334 23.70 -12.85 7.78
CA LYS A 334 24.58 -12.07 6.94
C LYS A 334 24.40 -10.59 7.32
N ARG A 335 24.58 -10.25 8.57
CA ARG A 335 24.93 -8.88 8.92
C ARG A 335 26.32 -8.71 8.35
N GLN A 336 26.44 -7.86 7.35
CA GLN A 336 27.75 -7.47 6.82
C GLN A 336 28.50 -6.88 7.98
N ILE A 337 29.37 -7.68 8.60
CA ILE A 337 30.41 -7.19 9.47
C ILE A 337 31.14 -6.17 8.60
N SER A 338 31.23 -4.92 9.05
CA SER A 338 31.83 -3.85 8.25
C SER A 338 33.25 -4.25 7.84
N ASP A 339 33.73 -3.79 6.72
CA ASP A 339 35.12 -4.13 6.32
C ASP A 339 36.13 -3.62 7.33
N GLU A 340 35.82 -2.55 8.05
CA GLU A 340 36.61 -2.04 9.19
C GLU A 340 36.64 -3.06 10.35
N ASP A 341 35.50 -3.63 10.72
CA ASP A 341 35.41 -4.65 11.76
C ASP A 341 36.10 -5.98 11.33
N LYS A 342 35.99 -6.37 10.05
CA LYS A 342 36.72 -7.52 9.50
C LYS A 342 38.21 -7.34 9.57
N ILE A 343 38.72 -6.18 9.14
CA ILE A 343 40.16 -5.84 9.20
C ILE A 343 40.64 -5.87 10.65
N ALA A 344 39.86 -5.29 11.56
CA ALA A 344 40.22 -5.23 12.97
C ALA A 344 40.16 -6.61 13.64
N ALA A 345 39.20 -7.47 13.32
CA ALA A 345 39.14 -8.86 13.79
C ALA A 345 40.30 -9.69 13.22
N PHE A 346 40.60 -9.53 11.92
CA PHE A 346 41.72 -10.18 11.28
C PHE A 346 43.08 -9.79 11.87
N ALA A 347 43.24 -8.52 12.24
CA ALA A 347 44.48 -8.06 12.88
C ALA A 347 44.76 -8.77 14.21
N LYS A 348 43.71 -9.22 14.92
CA LYS A 348 43.84 -10.01 16.16
C LYS A 348 44.03 -11.49 15.90
N HIS A 349 43.36 -12.03 14.89
CA HIS A 349 43.33 -13.47 14.62
C HIS A 349 43.64 -13.77 13.15
N LYS A 350 44.93 -13.94 12.81
CA LYS A 350 45.39 -14.26 11.45
C LYS A 350 45.19 -15.73 11.06
N LYS A 351 44.56 -16.54 11.93
CA LYS A 351 44.30 -17.97 11.74
C LYS A 351 42.83 -18.27 12.07
N CYS A 352 42.27 -19.32 11.49
CA CYS A 352 40.93 -19.79 11.81
C CYS A 352 40.84 -20.18 13.29
N GLU A 353 39.92 -19.57 14.03
CA GLU A 353 39.76 -19.82 15.48
C GLU A 353 39.33 -21.25 15.83
N LEU A 354 38.83 -22.06 14.87
CA LEU A 354 38.44 -23.44 15.09
C LEU A 354 39.50 -24.49 14.66
N CYS A 355 40.21 -24.24 13.54
CA CYS A 355 41.12 -25.27 13.00
C CYS A 355 42.57 -24.78 12.81
N GLY A 356 42.88 -23.55 13.17
CA GLY A 356 44.20 -22.98 13.06
C GLY A 356 44.70 -22.68 11.64
N HIS A 357 43.85 -22.84 10.60
CA HIS A 357 44.23 -22.55 9.21
C HIS A 357 44.66 -21.09 9.04
N PRO A 358 45.90 -20.82 8.58
CA PRO A 358 46.39 -19.45 8.43
C PRO A 358 45.79 -18.78 7.20
N PHE A 359 45.55 -17.43 7.29
CA PHE A 359 45.09 -16.58 6.19
C PHE A 359 46.18 -15.58 5.82
N LYS A 360 46.29 -15.28 4.54
CA LYS A 360 47.20 -14.25 4.03
C LYS A 360 46.59 -12.87 4.01
N ASP A 361 45.27 -12.82 3.81
CA ASP A 361 44.50 -11.56 3.72
C ASP A 361 43.15 -11.70 4.44
N TYR A 362 42.62 -10.60 4.95
CA TYR A 362 41.32 -10.59 5.64
C TYR A 362 40.15 -11.04 4.75
N LYS A 363 40.29 -10.94 3.41
CA LYS A 363 39.30 -11.39 2.43
C LYS A 363 39.22 -12.91 2.27
N GLU A 364 40.24 -13.63 2.71
CA GLU A 364 40.26 -15.10 2.68
C GLU A 364 39.49 -15.72 3.84
N ALA A 365 39.24 -14.94 4.89
CA ALA A 365 38.54 -15.37 6.08
C ALA A 365 37.03 -15.10 5.98
N GLU A 366 36.25 -15.97 6.62
CA GLU A 366 34.83 -15.78 6.86
C GLU A 366 34.63 -15.30 8.31
N TYR A 367 33.74 -14.31 8.48
CA TYR A 367 33.51 -13.65 9.77
C TYR A 367 32.16 -14.06 10.34
N HIS A 368 32.14 -14.51 11.60
CA HIS A 368 30.93 -15.03 12.25
C HIS A 368 30.72 -14.38 13.61
N HIS A 369 29.49 -14.05 14.00
CA HIS A 369 29.20 -13.56 15.34
C HIS A 369 29.17 -14.72 16.36
N LYS A 370 30.05 -14.71 17.37
CA LYS A 370 30.11 -15.74 18.43
C LYS A 370 28.80 -15.89 19.18
N THR A 371 28.21 -14.75 19.60
CA THR A 371 26.88 -14.69 20.19
C THR A 371 25.96 -13.97 19.22
N LYS A 372 24.86 -14.62 18.85
CA LYS A 372 23.89 -14.05 17.92
C LYS A 372 23.29 -12.76 18.50
N TYR A 373 23.11 -11.74 17.67
CA TYR A 373 22.53 -10.44 18.06
C TYR A 373 21.15 -10.58 18.71
N ALA A 374 20.33 -11.54 18.27
CA ALA A 374 19.03 -11.85 18.84
C ALA A 374 19.07 -12.32 20.30
N PHE A 375 20.24 -12.79 20.77
CA PHE A 375 20.51 -13.14 22.17
C PHE A 375 21.26 -12.03 22.91
N GLY A 376 21.28 -10.80 22.38
CA GLY A 376 21.94 -9.66 23.03
C GLY A 376 23.45 -9.59 22.78
N GLY A 377 23.96 -10.32 21.78
CA GLY A 377 25.36 -10.26 21.40
C GLY A 377 25.70 -8.86 20.83
N PRO A 378 26.70 -8.14 21.40
CA PRO A 378 27.08 -6.83 20.92
C PRO A 378 27.75 -6.93 19.54
N SER A 379 27.48 -5.99 18.62
CA SER A 379 28.25 -5.84 17.39
C SER A 379 29.59 -5.15 17.71
N ASN A 380 30.50 -5.88 18.35
CA ASN A 380 31.86 -5.41 18.63
C ASN A 380 32.88 -6.50 18.28
N LEU A 381 34.15 -6.14 18.20
CA LEU A 381 35.27 -7.02 17.83
C LEU A 381 35.38 -8.27 18.71
N LYS A 382 34.92 -8.25 19.96
CA LYS A 382 34.95 -9.40 20.86
C LYS A 382 33.95 -10.47 20.48
N ASN A 383 32.90 -10.11 19.79
CA ASN A 383 31.84 -11.01 19.33
C ASN A 383 32.02 -11.50 17.88
N ILE A 384 33.17 -11.22 17.24
CA ILE A 384 33.47 -11.66 15.88
C ILE A 384 34.49 -12.80 15.94
N ALA A 385 34.16 -13.95 15.33
CA ALA A 385 35.07 -15.05 15.10
C ALA A 385 35.60 -15.03 13.66
N VAL A 386 36.88 -15.32 13.49
CA VAL A 386 37.55 -15.43 12.20
C VAL A 386 37.68 -16.92 11.83
N LEU A 387 37.01 -17.36 10.78
CA LEU A 387 36.86 -18.75 10.41
C LEU A 387 37.28 -19.01 8.95
N CYS A 388 37.76 -20.20 8.64
CA CYS A 388 37.88 -20.66 7.26
C CYS A 388 36.50 -21.12 6.73
N SER A 389 36.32 -21.13 5.40
CA SER A 389 35.05 -21.51 4.77
C SER A 389 34.51 -22.87 5.19
N LYS A 390 35.40 -23.84 5.45
CA LYS A 390 35.01 -25.18 5.95
C LYS A 390 34.45 -25.11 7.38
N CYS A 391 35.11 -24.38 8.27
CA CYS A 391 34.69 -24.24 9.67
C CYS A 391 33.42 -23.36 9.78
N HIS A 392 33.32 -22.32 8.97
CA HIS A 392 32.12 -21.48 8.90
C HIS A 392 30.87 -22.28 8.47
N LYS A 393 31.01 -23.15 7.46
CA LYS A 393 29.93 -24.08 7.06
C LYS A 393 29.57 -25.09 8.16
N ARG A 394 30.54 -25.54 8.96
CA ARG A 394 30.27 -26.45 10.08
C ARG A 394 29.52 -25.78 11.23
N VAL A 395 29.85 -24.54 11.56
CA VAL A 395 29.14 -23.74 12.58
C VAL A 395 27.67 -23.53 12.18
N HIS A 396 27.39 -23.44 10.87
CA HIS A 396 26.02 -23.33 10.33
C HIS A 396 25.34 -24.70 10.13
N GLY A 397 26.05 -25.79 10.27
CA GLY A 397 25.52 -27.14 10.12
C GLY A 397 24.69 -27.63 11.32
N LYS A 398 24.17 -28.87 11.24
CA LYS A 398 23.36 -29.48 12.30
C LYS A 398 24.16 -29.84 13.57
N GLU A 399 25.47 -29.85 13.51
CA GLU A 399 26.33 -30.03 14.66
C GLU A 399 26.54 -28.72 15.41
N LYS A 400 26.11 -28.67 16.66
CA LYS A 400 26.38 -27.53 17.55
C LYS A 400 27.88 -27.53 17.91
N ILE A 401 28.65 -26.72 17.20
CA ILE A 401 30.05 -26.45 17.57
C ILE A 401 30.05 -25.15 18.35
N GLU A 402 30.42 -25.20 19.61
CA GLU A 402 30.62 -24.02 20.44
C GLU A 402 31.90 -23.30 20.02
N LEU A 403 31.84 -22.03 19.80
CA LEU A 403 33.00 -21.18 19.54
C LEU A 403 33.68 -20.85 20.89
N PRO A 404 35.04 -20.87 20.97
CA PRO A 404 35.75 -20.59 22.21
C PRO A 404 35.34 -19.24 22.80
N SER A 405 34.98 -19.25 24.09
CA SER A 405 34.79 -18.03 24.88
C SER A 405 36.15 -17.38 25.20
N GLU A 406 36.20 -16.05 25.37
CA GLU A 406 37.43 -15.39 25.82
C GLU A 406 37.85 -15.98 27.18
N GLY A 407 38.89 -16.76 27.20
CA GLY A 407 39.46 -17.33 28.44
C GLY A 407 40.21 -18.65 28.26
N GLU A 408 40.00 -19.37 27.17
CA GLU A 408 40.64 -20.67 26.91
C GLU A 408 41.64 -20.63 25.76
N ILE A 409 42.60 -19.73 25.83
CA ILE A 409 43.85 -19.86 25.04
C ILE A 409 44.93 -20.35 26.03
N THR A 410 44.97 -21.66 26.22
CA THR A 410 46.15 -22.29 26.77
C THR A 410 47.31 -22.10 25.77
N GLU A 411 48.30 -21.34 26.23
CA GLU A 411 49.65 -21.36 25.63
C GLU A 411 50.14 -22.82 25.61
N ASN A 412 50.06 -23.46 24.46
CA ASN A 412 50.93 -24.60 24.22
C ASN A 412 52.26 -24.05 23.71
N ASN A 413 53.20 -23.96 24.66
CA ASN A 413 54.60 -23.76 24.41
C ASN A 413 55.14 -24.88 23.52
N ASP A 414 55.96 -24.45 22.58
CA ASP A 414 56.84 -25.25 21.75
C ASP A 414 57.79 -26.13 22.58
N GLU A 415 57.92 -27.40 22.22
CA GLU A 415 59.15 -28.12 22.17
C GLU A 415 59.36 -28.72 20.77
#